data_d923d538bb5cb1ad6ae85e9c2934721a
#
_entry.id   d923d538bb5cb1ad6ae85e9c2934721a
#
_cell.length_a   1.000
_cell.length_b   1.000
_cell.length_c   1.000
_cell.angle_alpha   90.00
_cell.angle_beta   90.00
_cell.angle_gamma   90.00
#
_symmetry.space_group_name_H-M   'P 1'
#
loop_
_entity.id
_entity.type
_entity.pdbx_description
1 polymer ?
#
loop_
_entity_poly.entity_id
_entity_poly.type
_entity_poly.pdbx_seq_one_letter_code
_entity_poly.pdbx_strand_id
1 'polypeptide(L)'
;MKIICVGRNYSEHAKELNNEIPSEPVLFFKPETALLTSNNPFPCPSFSNDIHYEGELVYRICKSGKNISRNEAPSFIDAITIGIDFTARDLQTHLKQKGLPWERAKSFDNSAVIGNFIEINSKDEYNFSLNKNGSEVQHSNSKEMIFDILSIIENVSKFVTLQKGDLIFTGTPAGVGKINVGDIYEGYIENQRLLYCKIE
;
A
#
# COMPACT_ATOMS: atom_id res chain seq x y z
N MET A 1 12.41 -10.88 -1.88
CA MET A 1 11.47 -9.83 -2.36
C MET A 1 11.39 -8.74 -1.31
N LYS A 2 11.31 -7.46 -1.71
CA LYS A 2 11.03 -6.33 -0.82
C LYS A 2 9.62 -5.82 -1.07
N ILE A 3 8.94 -5.40 -0.01
CA ILE A 3 7.69 -4.66 -0.11
C ILE A 3 8.02 -3.22 0.31
N ILE A 4 7.93 -2.30 -0.64
CA ILE A 4 8.26 -0.89 -0.49
C ILE A 4 6.94 -0.15 -0.36
N CYS A 5 6.78 0.64 0.69
CA CYS A 5 5.55 1.34 0.98
C CYS A 5 5.80 2.85 1.05
N VAL A 6 4.81 3.62 0.62
CA VAL A 6 4.84 5.09 0.63
C VAL A 6 3.77 5.62 1.58
N GLY A 7 4.20 6.26 2.65
CA GLY A 7 3.29 6.94 3.55
C GLY A 7 2.92 8.35 3.07
N ARG A 8 1.70 8.81 3.40
CA ARG A 8 1.22 10.20 3.16
C ARG A 8 1.21 10.62 1.69
N ASN A 9 0.81 9.73 0.79
CA ASN A 9 0.84 10.00 -0.66
C ASN A 9 -0.49 10.53 -1.24
N TYR A 10 -1.48 10.79 -0.39
CA TYR A 10 -2.76 11.41 -0.77
C TYR A 10 -3.05 12.58 0.16
N SER A 11 -3.36 13.76 -0.41
CA SER A 11 -3.53 15.01 0.35
C SER A 11 -4.66 14.94 1.36
N GLU A 12 -5.80 14.34 1.00
CA GLU A 12 -6.95 14.21 1.89
C GLU A 12 -6.66 13.26 3.07
N HIS A 13 -5.94 12.16 2.83
CA HIS A 13 -5.49 11.27 3.90
C HIS A 13 -4.48 11.97 4.83
N ALA A 14 -3.56 12.77 4.28
CA ALA A 14 -2.65 13.55 5.11
C ALA A 14 -3.42 14.52 6.04
N LYS A 15 -4.46 15.17 5.54
CA LYS A 15 -5.35 16.04 6.34
C LYS A 15 -6.15 15.24 7.39
N GLU A 16 -6.71 14.07 7.02
CA GLU A 16 -7.46 13.18 7.92
C GLU A 16 -6.65 12.83 9.18
N LEU A 17 -5.36 12.59 9.00
CA LEU A 17 -4.43 12.25 10.10
C LEU A 17 -3.65 13.44 10.67
N ASN A 18 -4.00 14.70 10.31
CA ASN A 18 -3.31 15.92 10.73
C ASN A 18 -1.80 15.88 10.44
N ASN A 19 -1.39 15.32 9.29
CA ASN A 19 -0.01 15.30 8.85
C ASN A 19 0.25 16.41 7.84
N GLU A 20 1.49 16.92 7.82
CA GLU A 20 1.97 17.78 6.75
C GLU A 20 2.14 17.01 5.43
N ILE A 21 1.93 17.69 4.31
CA ILE A 21 2.21 17.15 2.97
C ILE A 21 3.74 17.07 2.82
N PRO A 22 4.32 15.89 2.57
CA PRO A 22 5.76 15.76 2.46
C PRO A 22 6.29 16.34 1.15
N SER A 23 7.53 16.85 1.16
CA SER A 23 8.23 17.32 -0.04
C SER A 23 8.89 16.20 -0.86
N GLU A 24 9.03 15.01 -0.28
CA GLU A 24 9.56 13.79 -0.92
C GLU A 24 8.82 12.55 -0.39
N PRO A 25 8.86 11.41 -1.11
CA PRO A 25 8.19 10.19 -0.67
C PRO A 25 8.67 9.72 0.72
N VAL A 26 7.74 9.52 1.64
CA VAL A 26 8.03 8.94 2.96
C VAL A 26 8.05 7.42 2.82
N LEU A 27 9.24 6.84 2.76
CA LEU A 27 9.43 5.41 2.50
C LEU A 27 9.53 4.60 3.79
N PHE A 28 8.92 3.43 3.79
CA PHE A 28 9.16 2.36 4.75
C PHE A 28 9.08 1.00 4.05
N PHE A 29 9.53 -0.05 4.72
CA PHE A 29 9.64 -1.37 4.12
C PHE A 29 8.91 -2.40 4.95
N LYS A 30 8.36 -3.41 4.28
CA LYS A 30 7.86 -4.62 4.91
C LYS A 30 8.68 -5.82 4.44
N PRO A 31 8.97 -6.80 5.33
CA PRO A 31 9.64 -8.04 4.94
C PRO A 31 8.70 -8.92 4.09
N GLU A 32 9.26 -9.90 3.43
CA GLU A 32 8.48 -10.87 2.64
C GLU A 32 7.45 -11.63 3.48
N THR A 33 7.73 -11.88 4.77
CA THR A 33 6.79 -12.51 5.70
C THR A 33 5.53 -11.68 5.98
N ALA A 34 5.56 -10.38 5.66
CA ALA A 34 4.38 -9.52 5.75
C ALA A 34 3.36 -9.79 4.63
N LEU A 35 3.76 -10.49 3.56
CA LEU A 35 2.90 -10.72 2.40
C LEU A 35 1.82 -11.76 2.69
N LEU A 36 0.57 -11.40 2.40
CA LEU A 36 -0.58 -12.29 2.38
C LEU A 36 -1.28 -12.16 1.01
N THR A 37 -1.50 -13.29 0.33
CA THR A 37 -2.19 -13.27 -0.96
C THR A 37 -3.71 -13.30 -0.79
N SER A 38 -4.45 -12.74 -1.75
CA SER A 38 -5.91 -12.74 -1.79
C SER A 38 -6.50 -14.15 -1.54
N ASN A 39 -7.69 -14.17 -0.94
CA ASN A 39 -8.43 -15.36 -0.50
C ASN A 39 -7.82 -16.11 0.70
N ASN A 40 -6.68 -15.68 1.24
CA ASN A 40 -6.25 -16.15 2.55
C ASN A 40 -6.81 -15.21 3.63
N PRO A 41 -7.26 -15.76 4.77
CA PRO A 41 -7.75 -14.94 5.87
C PRO A 41 -6.58 -14.21 6.53
N PHE A 42 -6.85 -12.98 6.98
CA PHE A 42 -5.90 -12.23 7.80
C PHE A 42 -6.09 -12.59 9.27
N PRO A 43 -5.09 -13.22 9.91
CA PRO A 43 -5.15 -13.51 11.33
C PRO A 43 -4.94 -12.23 12.13
N CYS A 44 -5.98 -11.80 12.88
CA CYS A 44 -5.89 -10.57 13.66
C CYS A 44 -4.83 -10.73 14.77
N PRO A 45 -3.77 -9.90 14.77
CA PRO A 45 -2.68 -10.08 15.73
C PRO A 45 -3.10 -9.68 17.15
N SER A 46 -2.62 -10.41 18.17
CA SER A 46 -2.95 -10.15 19.57
C SER A 46 -2.15 -9.02 20.23
N PHE A 47 -1.12 -8.49 19.55
CA PHE A 47 -0.24 -7.45 20.12
C PHE A 47 -0.77 -6.02 19.96
N SER A 48 -1.86 -5.83 19.22
CA SER A 48 -2.52 -4.53 19.03
C SER A 48 -4.04 -4.69 19.09
N ASN A 49 -4.71 -3.71 19.69
CA ASN A 49 -6.16 -3.63 19.75
C ASN A 49 -6.74 -2.64 18.74
N ASP A 50 -5.90 -2.08 17.87
CA ASP A 50 -6.29 -1.02 16.94
C ASP A 50 -5.59 -1.18 15.57
N ILE A 51 -5.94 -2.27 14.87
CA ILE A 51 -5.48 -2.51 13.51
C ILE A 51 -6.40 -1.80 12.53
N HIS A 52 -5.82 -1.02 11.62
CA HIS A 52 -6.53 -0.31 10.57
C HIS A 52 -6.23 -0.89 9.19
N TYR A 53 -7.21 -0.86 8.28
CA TYR A 53 -7.01 -1.11 6.86
C TYR A 53 -6.60 0.18 6.15
N GLU A 54 -5.72 0.04 5.17
CA GLU A 54 -5.27 1.09 4.26
C GLU A 54 -5.24 0.48 2.84
N GLY A 55 -6.27 0.74 2.03
CA GLY A 55 -6.37 0.25 0.65
C GLY A 55 -5.45 1.03 -0.29
N GLU A 56 -4.64 0.34 -1.09
CA GLU A 56 -3.59 0.94 -1.91
C GLU A 56 -3.49 0.30 -3.29
N LEU A 57 -3.13 1.09 -4.31
CA LEU A 57 -2.61 0.53 -5.55
C LEU A 57 -1.22 -0.06 -5.30
N VAL A 58 -0.97 -1.25 -5.86
CA VAL A 58 0.29 -1.97 -5.70
C VAL A 58 0.86 -2.30 -7.08
N TYR A 59 2.08 -1.84 -7.35
CA TYR A 59 2.78 -2.12 -8.59
C TYR A 59 3.86 -3.19 -8.38
N ARG A 60 4.04 -4.05 -9.39
CA ARG A 60 5.08 -5.08 -9.40
C ARG A 60 6.26 -4.64 -10.24
N ILE A 61 7.47 -4.78 -9.67
CA ILE A 61 8.74 -4.57 -10.39
C ILE A 61 9.07 -5.79 -11.22
N CYS A 62 9.31 -5.60 -12.53
CA CYS A 62 9.54 -6.68 -13.47
C CYS A 62 11.02 -6.93 -13.81
N LYS A 63 11.92 -6.00 -13.48
CA LYS A 63 13.37 -6.14 -13.69
C LYS A 63 14.18 -5.43 -12.62
N SER A 64 15.45 -5.82 -12.47
CA SER A 64 16.35 -5.20 -11.49
C SER A 64 16.97 -3.92 -12.03
N GLY A 65 17.16 -2.92 -11.15
CA GLY A 65 17.81 -1.66 -11.47
C GLY A 65 18.06 -0.77 -10.26
N LYS A 66 18.95 0.19 -10.44
CA LYS A 66 19.30 1.22 -9.45
C LYS A 66 19.54 2.54 -10.15
N ASN A 67 19.27 3.67 -9.47
CA ASN A 67 19.37 5.02 -10.05
C ASN A 67 18.55 5.16 -11.34
N ILE A 68 17.33 4.65 -11.31
CA ILE A 68 16.41 4.61 -12.45
C ILE A 68 15.86 6.03 -12.64
N SER A 69 16.01 6.58 -13.83
CA SER A 69 15.41 7.87 -14.17
C SER A 69 13.89 7.74 -14.37
N ARG A 70 13.18 8.85 -14.20
CA ARG A 70 11.74 8.90 -14.45
C ARG A 70 11.34 8.38 -15.84
N ASN A 71 12.16 8.66 -16.86
CA ASN A 71 11.90 8.23 -18.24
C ASN A 71 12.07 6.71 -18.43
N GLU A 72 12.90 6.06 -17.65
CA GLU A 72 13.12 4.61 -17.67
C GLU A 72 12.10 3.85 -16.81
N ALA A 73 11.56 4.51 -15.78
CA ALA A 73 10.67 3.90 -14.78
C ALA A 73 9.49 3.09 -15.36
N PRO A 74 8.81 3.51 -16.45
CA PRO A 74 7.73 2.72 -17.04
C PRO A 74 8.16 1.31 -17.44
N SER A 75 9.41 1.11 -17.84
CA SER A 75 9.93 -0.20 -18.24
C SER A 75 10.25 -1.14 -17.06
N PHE A 76 10.10 -0.67 -15.83
CA PHE A 76 10.38 -1.43 -14.61
C PHE A 76 9.11 -2.02 -13.96
N ILE A 77 7.93 -1.67 -14.45
CA ILE A 77 6.66 -2.18 -13.96
C ILE A 77 5.90 -2.93 -15.06
N ASP A 78 5.29 -4.06 -14.72
CA ASP A 78 4.53 -4.89 -15.67
C ASP A 78 3.09 -5.17 -15.22
N ALA A 79 2.79 -5.02 -13.94
CA ALA A 79 1.48 -5.37 -13.41
C ALA A 79 1.09 -4.48 -12.23
N ILE A 80 -0.22 -4.35 -12.06
CA ILE A 80 -0.85 -3.58 -10.98
C ILE A 80 -1.91 -4.44 -10.28
N THR A 81 -2.10 -4.20 -9.00
CA THR A 81 -3.23 -4.74 -8.23
C THR A 81 -3.65 -3.75 -7.15
N ILE A 82 -4.70 -4.07 -6.41
CA ILE A 82 -5.04 -3.42 -5.16
C ILE A 82 -4.56 -4.28 -3.99
N GLY A 83 -4.05 -3.63 -2.94
CA GLY A 83 -3.62 -4.27 -1.71
C GLY A 83 -4.20 -3.58 -0.48
N ILE A 84 -3.94 -4.16 0.69
CA ILE A 84 -4.23 -3.56 2.00
C ILE A 84 -2.94 -3.52 2.82
N ASP A 85 -2.53 -2.32 3.24
CA ASP A 85 -1.47 -2.10 4.23
C ASP A 85 -2.10 -2.08 5.62
N PHE A 86 -2.13 -3.23 6.31
CA PHE A 86 -2.60 -3.28 7.69
C PHE A 86 -1.62 -2.57 8.63
N THR A 87 -2.18 -1.71 9.47
CA THR A 87 -1.43 -0.82 10.36
C THR A 87 -1.90 -0.99 11.79
N ALA A 88 -0.98 -1.34 12.70
CA ALA A 88 -1.22 -1.26 14.14
C ALA A 88 -1.19 0.22 14.56
N ARG A 89 -2.33 0.87 14.55
CA ARG A 89 -2.46 2.33 14.68
C ARG A 89 -2.04 2.84 16.05
N ASP A 90 -2.36 2.12 17.10
CA ASP A 90 -1.91 2.39 18.47
C ASP A 90 -0.38 2.42 18.57
N LEU A 91 0.29 1.41 18.03
CA LEU A 91 1.75 1.34 17.99
C LEU A 91 2.34 2.44 17.10
N GLN A 92 1.76 2.68 15.92
CA GLN A 92 2.23 3.73 15.03
C GLN A 92 2.19 5.10 15.69
N THR A 93 1.09 5.42 16.38
CA THR A 93 0.94 6.68 17.12
C THR A 93 2.02 6.84 18.18
N HIS A 94 2.24 5.79 18.96
CA HIS A 94 3.31 5.79 19.99
C HIS A 94 4.71 5.97 19.40
N LEU A 95 5.03 5.23 18.31
CA LEU A 95 6.34 5.31 17.65
C LEU A 95 6.57 6.69 17.03
N LYS A 96 5.56 7.27 16.38
CA LYS A 96 5.63 8.64 15.81
C LYS A 96 5.89 9.68 16.88
N GLN A 97 5.20 9.63 18.02
CA GLN A 97 5.42 10.58 19.14
C GLN A 97 6.84 10.53 19.69
N LYS A 98 7.50 9.37 19.60
CA LYS A 98 8.87 9.17 20.08
C LYS A 98 9.94 9.31 19.00
N GLY A 99 9.58 9.59 17.74
CA GLY A 99 10.52 9.63 16.62
C GLY A 99 11.19 8.29 16.35
N LEU A 100 10.53 7.17 16.65
CA LEU A 100 11.03 5.81 16.45
C LEU A 100 10.60 5.23 15.09
N PRO A 101 11.34 4.23 14.57
CA PRO A 101 10.99 3.52 13.33
C PRO A 101 9.61 2.87 13.40
N TRP A 102 8.95 2.71 12.24
CA TRP A 102 7.54 2.26 12.14
C TRP A 102 7.39 0.75 11.96
N GLU A 103 8.47 -0.02 11.82
CA GLU A 103 8.46 -1.43 11.47
C GLU A 103 7.53 -2.26 12.37
N ARG A 104 7.52 -2.02 13.68
CA ARG A 104 6.64 -2.74 14.61
C ARG A 104 5.14 -2.50 14.35
N ALA A 105 4.80 -1.35 13.79
CA ALA A 105 3.42 -0.98 13.49
C ALA A 105 3.00 -1.34 12.06
N LYS A 106 3.96 -1.53 11.15
CA LYS A 106 3.74 -1.67 9.71
C LYS A 106 4.25 -3.00 9.13
N SER A 107 5.29 -3.60 9.72
CA SER A 107 6.06 -4.68 9.09
C SER A 107 5.87 -6.02 9.80
N PHE A 108 4.72 -6.24 10.42
CA PHE A 108 4.38 -7.51 11.05
C PHE A 108 3.86 -8.53 10.02
N ASP A 109 3.88 -9.81 10.38
CA ASP A 109 3.46 -10.90 9.50
C ASP A 109 2.04 -10.70 8.97
N ASN A 110 1.83 -10.97 7.69
CA ASN A 110 0.57 -10.83 6.95
C ASN A 110 0.04 -9.38 6.84
N SER A 111 0.82 -8.36 7.20
CA SER A 111 0.37 -6.96 7.18
C SER A 111 0.26 -6.33 5.79
N ALA A 112 0.65 -7.02 4.72
CA ALA A 112 0.54 -6.58 3.34
C ALA A 112 -0.29 -7.59 2.54
N VAL A 113 -1.58 -7.34 2.38
CA VAL A 113 -2.44 -8.18 1.54
C VAL A 113 -2.39 -7.70 0.11
N ILE A 114 -2.26 -8.61 -0.86
CA ILE A 114 -2.33 -8.27 -2.29
C ILE A 114 -3.42 -9.05 -3.00
N GLY A 115 -4.08 -8.38 -3.93
CA GLY A 115 -5.02 -8.98 -4.87
C GLY A 115 -4.34 -9.70 -6.04
N ASN A 116 -5.16 -10.18 -6.96
CA ASN A 116 -4.68 -10.72 -8.23
C ASN A 116 -4.15 -9.58 -9.11
N PHE A 117 -2.98 -9.79 -9.72
CA PHE A 117 -2.41 -8.81 -10.62
C PHE A 117 -3.11 -8.80 -11.98
N ILE A 118 -3.27 -7.59 -12.54
CA ILE A 118 -3.61 -7.36 -13.94
C ILE A 118 -2.42 -6.69 -14.63
N GLU A 119 -2.28 -6.89 -15.93
CA GLU A 119 -1.25 -6.22 -16.73
C GLU A 119 -1.50 -4.71 -16.78
N ILE A 120 -0.43 -3.93 -16.74
CA ILE A 120 -0.50 -2.49 -16.96
C ILE A 120 -0.80 -2.26 -18.43
N ASN A 121 -1.95 -1.64 -18.71
CA ASN A 121 -2.31 -1.22 -20.05
C ASN A 121 -1.84 0.24 -20.27
N SER A 122 -2.02 0.75 -21.49
CA SER A 122 -1.66 2.13 -21.86
C SER A 122 -2.50 3.22 -21.19
N LYS A 123 -3.32 2.88 -20.21
CA LYS A 123 -4.03 3.87 -19.38
C LYS A 123 -3.04 4.54 -18.44
N ASP A 124 -3.07 5.85 -18.40
CA ASP A 124 -2.24 6.67 -17.50
C ASP A 124 -2.83 6.75 -16.10
N GLU A 125 -4.03 6.23 -15.87
CA GLU A 125 -4.77 6.35 -14.61
C GLU A 125 -5.64 5.14 -14.30
N TYR A 126 -5.84 4.89 -12.99
CA TYR A 126 -6.66 3.81 -12.46
C TYR A 126 -7.55 4.33 -11.33
N ASN A 127 -8.87 4.10 -11.44
CA ASN A 127 -9.78 4.22 -10.31
C ASN A 127 -9.69 2.95 -9.48
N PHE A 128 -9.70 3.09 -8.17
CA PHE A 128 -9.71 1.95 -7.26
C PHE A 128 -10.61 2.22 -6.06
N SER A 129 -11.14 1.16 -5.50
CA SER A 129 -11.96 1.23 -4.29
C SER A 129 -11.76 0.02 -3.39
N LEU A 130 -12.01 0.22 -2.11
CA LEU A 130 -12.06 -0.81 -1.10
C LEU A 130 -13.45 -0.84 -0.48
N ASN A 131 -14.08 -2.01 -0.48
CA ASN A 131 -15.34 -2.25 0.20
C ASN A 131 -15.08 -3.02 1.50
N LYS A 132 -15.83 -2.68 2.55
CA LYS A 132 -15.90 -3.39 3.81
C LYS A 132 -17.33 -3.90 4.01
N ASN A 133 -17.52 -5.20 4.12
CA ASN A 133 -18.84 -5.83 4.32
C ASN A 133 -19.89 -5.38 3.28
N GLY A 134 -19.45 -5.24 2.01
CA GLY A 134 -20.30 -4.81 0.90
C GLY A 134 -20.53 -3.30 0.78
N SER A 135 -20.00 -2.47 1.69
CA SER A 135 -20.08 -1.01 1.62
C SER A 135 -18.73 -0.42 1.23
N GLU A 136 -18.71 0.52 0.26
CA GLU A 136 -17.49 1.24 -0.12
C GLU A 136 -17.00 2.11 1.05
N VAL A 137 -15.73 1.95 1.42
CA VAL A 137 -15.10 2.69 2.53
C VAL A 137 -13.93 3.56 2.07
N GLN A 138 -13.30 3.20 0.94
CA GLN A 138 -12.29 4.02 0.29
C GLN A 138 -12.51 4.01 -1.22
N HIS A 139 -12.32 5.17 -1.86
CA HIS A 139 -12.35 5.35 -3.30
C HIS A 139 -11.36 6.45 -3.68
N SER A 140 -10.59 6.25 -4.75
CA SER A 140 -9.67 7.26 -5.26
C SER A 140 -9.22 6.92 -6.69
N ASN A 141 -8.40 7.82 -7.25
CA ASN A 141 -7.77 7.68 -8.54
C ASN A 141 -6.26 7.84 -8.42
N SER A 142 -5.49 7.10 -9.22
CA SER A 142 -4.03 7.18 -9.19
C SER A 142 -3.46 8.58 -9.48
N LYS A 143 -4.20 9.46 -10.16
CA LYS A 143 -3.83 10.87 -10.38
C LYS A 143 -3.87 11.73 -9.11
N GLU A 144 -4.55 11.28 -8.07
CA GLU A 144 -4.63 11.99 -6.80
C GLU A 144 -3.40 11.75 -5.91
N MET A 145 -2.49 10.88 -6.33
CA MET A 145 -1.20 10.68 -5.68
C MET A 145 -0.37 11.95 -5.72
N ILE A 146 0.23 12.34 -4.60
CA ILE A 146 1.20 13.44 -4.51
C ILE A 146 2.45 13.08 -5.31
N PHE A 147 2.93 11.84 -5.16
CA PHE A 147 4.04 11.28 -5.92
C PHE A 147 3.51 10.10 -6.75
N ASP A 148 3.50 10.22 -8.06
CA ASP A 148 3.11 9.14 -8.95
C ASP A 148 4.13 7.97 -8.92
N ILE A 149 3.74 6.83 -9.45
CA ILE A 149 4.59 5.62 -9.44
C ILE A 149 5.96 5.84 -10.07
N LEU A 150 6.06 6.68 -11.10
CA LEU A 150 7.35 6.94 -11.77
C LEU A 150 8.29 7.76 -10.88
N SER A 151 7.76 8.74 -10.17
CA SER A 151 8.49 9.52 -9.16
C SER A 151 8.92 8.67 -7.98
N ILE A 152 8.07 7.74 -7.53
CA ILE A 152 8.39 6.80 -6.46
C ILE A 152 9.55 5.90 -6.87
N ILE A 153 9.52 5.30 -8.08
CA ILE A 153 10.60 4.45 -8.61
C ILE A 153 11.91 5.25 -8.71
N GLU A 154 11.86 6.45 -9.28
CA GLU A 154 13.04 7.32 -9.39
C GLU A 154 13.61 7.64 -8.00
N ASN A 155 12.78 7.97 -7.02
CA ASN A 155 13.24 8.30 -5.66
C ASN A 155 13.82 7.08 -4.97
N VAL A 156 13.07 5.98 -4.86
CA VAL A 156 13.47 4.80 -4.09
C VAL A 156 14.71 4.12 -4.67
N SER A 157 14.87 4.12 -5.99
CA SER A 157 16.02 3.50 -6.66
C SER A 157 17.35 4.22 -6.41
N LYS A 158 17.34 5.44 -5.88
CA LYS A 158 18.55 6.15 -5.40
C LYS A 158 19.15 5.49 -4.16
N PHE A 159 18.31 4.90 -3.30
CA PHE A 159 18.71 4.33 -2.02
C PHE A 159 18.91 2.82 -2.09
N VAL A 160 17.98 2.11 -2.75
CA VAL A 160 17.99 0.65 -2.84
C VAL A 160 17.93 0.17 -4.29
N THR A 161 18.58 -0.96 -4.58
CA THR A 161 18.40 -1.64 -5.87
C THR A 161 17.02 -2.29 -5.90
N LEU A 162 16.18 -1.92 -6.87
CA LEU A 162 14.94 -2.64 -7.15
C LEU A 162 15.28 -4.00 -7.76
N GLN A 163 14.51 -5.02 -7.43
CA GLN A 163 14.67 -6.38 -7.95
C GLN A 163 13.35 -6.85 -8.55
N LYS A 164 13.47 -7.74 -9.56
CA LYS A 164 12.28 -8.40 -10.13
C LYS A 164 11.49 -9.09 -9.01
N GLY A 165 10.18 -8.82 -8.98
CA GLY A 165 9.26 -9.33 -7.97
C GLY A 165 9.07 -8.41 -6.76
N ASP A 166 9.85 -7.33 -6.60
CA ASP A 166 9.57 -6.32 -5.57
C ASP A 166 8.20 -5.68 -5.81
N LEU A 167 7.53 -5.30 -4.72
CA LEU A 167 6.22 -4.66 -4.73
C LEU A 167 6.34 -3.23 -4.22
N ILE A 168 5.57 -2.32 -4.84
CA ILE A 168 5.46 -0.93 -4.40
C ILE A 168 4.01 -0.66 -4.02
N PHE A 169 3.74 -0.47 -2.74
CA PHE A 169 2.50 0.06 -2.19
C PHE A 169 2.57 1.58 -2.24
N THR A 170 1.60 2.20 -2.92
CA THR A 170 1.70 3.60 -3.32
C THR A 170 1.09 4.61 -2.35
N GLY A 171 0.62 4.16 -1.20
CA GLY A 171 -0.10 4.97 -0.23
C GLY A 171 -1.61 4.84 -0.36
N THR A 172 -2.31 5.20 0.69
CA THR A 172 -3.76 5.06 0.84
C THR A 172 -4.46 6.43 0.78
N PRO A 173 -5.68 6.50 0.19
CA PRO A 173 -6.54 7.68 0.28
C PRO A 173 -7.23 7.78 1.65
N ALA A 174 -8.01 8.84 1.88
CA ALA A 174 -8.87 8.98 3.06
C ALA A 174 -9.89 7.83 3.18
N GLY A 175 -10.43 7.62 4.38
CA GLY A 175 -11.41 6.57 4.68
C GLY A 175 -10.78 5.33 5.33
N VAL A 176 -9.58 5.45 5.89
CA VAL A 176 -8.96 4.38 6.70
C VAL A 176 -9.79 4.12 7.97
N GLY A 177 -9.73 2.90 8.49
CA GLY A 177 -10.52 2.59 9.67
C GLY A 177 -10.16 1.26 10.32
N LYS A 178 -10.71 1.06 11.51
CA LYS A 178 -10.47 -0.13 12.32
C LYS A 178 -11.11 -1.37 11.72
N ILE A 179 -10.37 -2.48 11.78
CA ILE A 179 -10.89 -3.81 11.44
C ILE A 179 -11.55 -4.46 12.65
N ASN A 180 -12.47 -5.42 12.38
CA ASN A 180 -13.02 -6.33 13.38
C ASN A 180 -12.93 -7.76 12.86
N VAL A 181 -12.80 -8.72 13.74
CA VAL A 181 -12.90 -10.15 13.39
C VAL A 181 -14.26 -10.41 12.72
N GLY A 182 -14.25 -11.11 11.61
CA GLY A 182 -15.41 -11.36 10.76
C GLY A 182 -15.63 -10.35 9.63
N ASP A 183 -14.95 -9.20 9.62
CA ASP A 183 -15.02 -8.26 8.50
C ASP A 183 -14.50 -8.89 7.22
N ILE A 184 -15.14 -8.51 6.10
CA ILE A 184 -14.75 -8.92 4.75
C ILE A 184 -14.37 -7.67 3.96
N TYR A 185 -13.20 -7.71 3.34
CA TYR A 185 -12.70 -6.66 2.45
C TYR A 185 -12.65 -7.14 1.00
N GLU A 186 -13.14 -6.31 0.10
CA GLU A 186 -13.09 -6.53 -1.33
C GLU A 186 -12.48 -5.32 -2.02
N GLY A 187 -11.42 -5.53 -2.80
CA GLY A 187 -10.70 -4.46 -3.48
C GLY A 187 -10.91 -4.53 -4.99
N TYR A 188 -11.11 -3.36 -5.59
CA TYR A 188 -11.42 -3.21 -7.01
C TYR A 188 -10.45 -2.25 -7.69
N ILE A 189 -10.09 -2.56 -8.93
CA ILE A 189 -9.54 -1.59 -9.89
C ILE A 189 -10.54 -1.50 -11.01
N GLU A 190 -10.99 -0.29 -11.34
CA GLU A 190 -12.17 -0.04 -12.18
C GLU A 190 -13.37 -0.85 -11.66
N ASN A 191 -13.94 -1.69 -12.48
CA ASN A 191 -15.07 -2.57 -12.11
C ASN A 191 -14.63 -4.02 -11.80
N GLN A 192 -13.33 -4.30 -11.78
CA GLN A 192 -12.80 -5.65 -11.58
C GLN A 192 -12.41 -5.88 -10.12
N ARG A 193 -13.06 -6.85 -9.45
CA ARG A 193 -12.63 -7.29 -8.13
C ARG A 193 -11.33 -8.10 -8.25
N LEU A 194 -10.28 -7.60 -7.61
CA LEU A 194 -8.96 -8.24 -7.60
C LEU A 194 -8.59 -8.80 -6.23
N LEU A 195 -9.16 -8.24 -5.15
CA LEU A 195 -8.82 -8.61 -3.79
C LEU A 195 -10.06 -9.08 -3.02
N TYR A 196 -9.88 -10.14 -2.25
CA TYR A 196 -10.79 -10.58 -1.20
C TYR A 196 -9.97 -10.95 0.04
N CYS A 197 -10.34 -10.41 1.19
CA CYS A 197 -9.68 -10.70 2.46
C CYS A 197 -10.71 -10.74 3.60
N LYS A 198 -10.73 -11.84 4.35
CA LYS A 198 -11.55 -12.00 5.56
C LYS A 198 -10.66 -11.84 6.79
N ILE A 199 -11.17 -11.19 7.83
CA ILE A 199 -10.47 -11.02 9.11
C ILE A 199 -10.85 -12.17 10.05
N GLU A 200 -9.86 -12.88 10.62
CA GLU A 200 -10.04 -14.00 11.57
C GLU A 200 -9.31 -13.81 12.90
#